data_04cde7a68cc70d50defdc11639533396
#
_entry.id   04cde7a68cc70d50defdc11639533396
#
_cell.length_a   1.000
_cell.length_b   1.000
_cell.length_c   1.000
_cell.angle_alpha   90.00
_cell.angle_beta   90.00
_cell.angle_gamma   90.00
#
_symmetry.space_group_name_H-M   'P 1'
#
loop_
_entity.id
_entity.type
_entity.pdbx_description
1 polymer ?
#
loop_
_entity_poly.entity_id
_entity_poly.type
_entity_poly.pdbx_seq_one_letter_code
_entity_poly.pdbx_strand_id
1 'polypeptide(L)'
;FVTVLEKQAMQSSLAFLDAAAMKKALDEKGRVALYINFDLDKATLRPDAQPAIEEINKLLVSDQALKLSIEGHTDGTGSAARNRELATARARSVLGALVGLGIDPSRLGSIGFGADKPIGDNATDDGRAKNRRVELVKTN
;
A
#
# COMPACT_ATOMS: atom_id res chain seq x y z
N PHE A 1 -26.54 15.23 -9.62
CA PHE A 1 -25.99 14.76 -8.35
C PHE A 1 -25.51 13.31 -8.43
N VAL A 2 -26.03 12.57 -9.39
CA VAL A 2 -25.55 11.22 -9.68
C VAL A 2 -24.06 11.25 -10.04
N THR A 3 -23.64 12.25 -10.79
CA THR A 3 -22.24 12.46 -11.14
C THR A 3 -21.36 12.63 -9.92
N VAL A 4 -21.84 13.35 -8.90
CA VAL A 4 -21.10 13.55 -7.67
C VAL A 4 -20.93 12.21 -6.92
N LEU A 5 -21.97 11.40 -6.88
CA LEU A 5 -21.89 10.08 -6.27
C LEU A 5 -20.89 9.18 -6.99
N GLU A 6 -20.86 9.21 -8.30
CA GLU A 6 -19.90 8.42 -9.08
C GLU A 6 -18.46 8.81 -8.76
N LYS A 7 -18.17 10.10 -8.65
CA LYS A 7 -16.82 10.55 -8.29
C LYS A 7 -16.43 10.07 -6.90
N GLN A 8 -17.34 10.15 -5.94
CA GLN A 8 -17.05 9.69 -4.59
C GLN A 8 -16.79 8.19 -4.56
N ALA A 9 -17.57 7.42 -5.30
CA ALA A 9 -17.39 5.99 -5.37
C ALA A 9 -16.03 5.62 -5.98
N MET A 10 -15.60 6.31 -7.02
CA MET A 10 -14.31 6.09 -7.65
C MET A 10 -13.16 6.41 -6.69
N GLN A 11 -13.25 7.52 -5.98
CA GLN A 11 -12.23 7.90 -5.02
C GLN A 11 -12.16 6.89 -3.88
N SER A 12 -13.29 6.41 -3.40
CA SER A 12 -13.34 5.41 -2.35
C SER A 12 -12.70 4.10 -2.79
N SER A 13 -12.94 3.66 -4.03
CA SER A 13 -12.36 2.42 -4.52
C SER A 13 -10.85 2.50 -4.70
N LEU A 14 -10.29 3.69 -4.99
CA LEU A 14 -8.85 3.90 -5.05
C LEU A 14 -8.23 4.04 -3.66
N ALA A 15 -9.00 4.56 -2.70
CA ALA A 15 -8.47 4.92 -1.39
C ALA A 15 -8.53 3.78 -0.39
N PHE A 16 -9.41 2.79 -0.59
CA PHE A 16 -9.65 1.79 0.44
C PHE A 16 -10.12 0.45 -0.13
N LEU A 17 -9.50 -0.63 0.38
CA LEU A 17 -9.92 -2.00 0.14
C LEU A 17 -10.07 -2.70 1.47
N ASP A 18 -11.13 -3.50 1.63
CA ASP A 18 -11.31 -4.29 2.84
C ASP A 18 -10.54 -5.61 2.75
N ALA A 19 -10.51 -6.36 3.86
CA ALA A 19 -9.76 -7.61 3.96
C ALA A 19 -10.21 -8.62 2.91
N ALA A 20 -11.51 -8.71 2.64
CA ALA A 20 -12.06 -9.65 1.66
C ALA A 20 -11.59 -9.33 0.24
N ALA A 21 -11.59 -8.04 -0.13
CA ALA A 21 -11.11 -7.60 -1.43
C ALA A 21 -9.61 -7.83 -1.59
N MET A 22 -8.84 -7.60 -0.54
CA MET A 22 -7.39 -7.86 -0.53
C MET A 22 -7.13 -9.36 -0.73
N LYS A 23 -7.84 -10.21 -0.02
CA LYS A 23 -7.67 -11.67 -0.12
C LYS A 23 -7.97 -12.13 -1.54
N LYS A 24 -9.05 -11.64 -2.14
CA LYS A 24 -9.41 -11.99 -3.50
C LYS A 24 -8.31 -11.60 -4.49
N ALA A 25 -7.77 -10.38 -4.37
CA ALA A 25 -6.69 -9.91 -5.24
C ALA A 25 -5.43 -10.75 -5.07
N LEU A 26 -5.08 -11.09 -3.84
CA LEU A 26 -3.91 -11.93 -3.56
C LEU A 26 -4.07 -13.34 -4.10
N ASP A 27 -5.26 -13.92 -3.98
CA ASP A 27 -5.54 -15.27 -4.49
C ASP A 27 -5.53 -15.29 -6.03
N GLU A 28 -6.03 -14.25 -6.67
CA GLU A 28 -6.15 -14.20 -8.13
C GLU A 28 -4.87 -13.73 -8.82
N LYS A 29 -4.18 -12.74 -8.25
CA LYS A 29 -3.05 -12.07 -8.89
C LYS A 29 -1.74 -12.17 -8.11
N GLY A 30 -1.80 -12.57 -6.86
CA GLY A 30 -0.62 -12.64 -6.00
C GLY A 30 -0.18 -11.31 -5.43
N ARG A 31 -0.86 -10.22 -5.76
CA ARG A 31 -0.55 -8.88 -5.25
C ARG A 31 -1.76 -7.98 -5.23
N VAL A 32 -1.69 -6.94 -4.41
CA VAL A 32 -2.73 -5.92 -4.34
C VAL A 32 -2.09 -4.57 -4.03
N ALA A 33 -2.52 -3.53 -4.74
CA ALA A 33 -2.04 -2.16 -4.52
C ALA A 33 -2.95 -1.45 -3.53
N LEU A 34 -2.35 -0.75 -2.58
CA LEU A 34 -3.05 0.02 -1.56
C LEU A 34 -2.57 1.47 -1.60
N TYR A 35 -3.48 2.40 -1.36
CA TYR A 35 -3.18 3.83 -1.36
C TYR A 35 -3.25 4.34 0.07
N ILE A 36 -2.17 4.07 0.80
CA ILE A 36 -2.00 4.44 2.21
C ILE A 36 -1.35 5.82 2.28
N ASN A 37 -1.92 6.71 3.09
CA ASN A 37 -1.43 8.07 3.19
C ASN A 37 -0.31 8.18 4.23
N PHE A 38 0.72 8.93 3.85
CA PHE A 38 1.85 9.28 4.71
C PHE A 38 1.99 10.80 4.74
N ASP A 39 2.69 11.31 5.74
CA ASP A 39 3.05 12.73 5.74
C ASP A 39 3.99 13.03 4.58
N LEU A 40 3.94 14.25 4.08
CA LEU A 40 4.73 14.68 2.93
C LEU A 40 6.22 14.41 3.17
N ASP A 41 6.86 13.73 2.22
CA ASP A 41 8.29 13.38 2.25
C ASP A 41 8.71 12.59 3.49
N LYS A 42 7.76 11.95 4.17
CA LYS A 42 8.02 11.17 5.38
C LYS A 42 7.42 9.78 5.29
N ALA A 43 7.88 8.93 6.19
CA ALA A 43 7.34 7.59 6.35
C ALA A 43 6.33 7.51 7.51
N THR A 44 5.93 8.64 8.07
CA THR A 44 4.96 8.69 9.16
C THR A 44 3.56 8.42 8.62
N LEU A 45 2.92 7.38 9.13
CA LEU A 45 1.54 7.04 8.76
C LEU A 45 0.59 8.11 9.28
N ARG A 46 -0.31 8.57 8.42
CA ARG A 46 -1.33 9.52 8.82
C ARG A 46 -2.44 8.79 9.56
N PRO A 47 -3.21 9.50 10.41
CA PRO A 47 -4.34 8.85 11.10
C PRO A 47 -5.34 8.20 10.17
N ASP A 48 -5.54 8.73 8.97
CA ASP A 48 -6.46 8.16 7.98
C ASP A 48 -5.92 6.91 7.29
N ALA A 49 -4.69 6.50 7.57
CA ALA A 49 -4.14 5.22 7.14
C ALA A 49 -4.59 4.06 8.03
N GLN A 50 -5.06 4.34 9.25
CA GLN A 50 -5.39 3.31 10.23
C GLN A 50 -6.43 2.30 9.73
N PRO A 51 -7.52 2.70 9.05
CA PRO A 51 -8.47 1.72 8.52
C PRO A 51 -7.83 0.70 7.58
N ALA A 52 -6.92 1.13 6.70
CA ALA A 52 -6.23 0.21 5.80
C ALA A 52 -5.34 -0.77 6.57
N ILE A 53 -4.60 -0.28 7.56
CA ILE A 53 -3.75 -1.12 8.41
C ILE A 53 -4.60 -2.16 9.14
N GLU A 54 -5.76 -1.77 9.66
CA GLU A 54 -6.67 -2.68 10.35
C GLU A 54 -7.21 -3.77 9.43
N GLU A 55 -7.51 -3.43 8.17
CA GLU A 55 -7.98 -4.42 7.20
C GLU A 55 -6.88 -5.42 6.83
N ILE A 56 -5.64 -4.97 6.71
CA ILE A 56 -4.50 -5.87 6.50
C ILE A 56 -4.36 -6.80 7.70
N ASN A 57 -4.51 -6.26 8.91
CA ASN A 57 -4.46 -7.07 10.13
C ASN A 57 -5.55 -8.14 10.14
N LYS A 58 -6.79 -7.78 9.79
CA LYS A 58 -7.89 -8.75 9.69
C LYS A 58 -7.58 -9.86 8.70
N LEU A 59 -7.01 -9.50 7.56
CA LEU A 59 -6.61 -10.47 6.53
C LEU A 59 -5.60 -11.47 7.09
N LEU A 60 -4.56 -10.97 7.77
CA LEU A 60 -3.50 -11.81 8.32
C LEU A 60 -4.00 -12.68 9.49
N VAL A 61 -4.93 -12.17 10.28
CA VAL A 61 -5.54 -12.93 11.38
C VAL A 61 -6.43 -14.04 10.83
N SER A 62 -7.19 -13.76 9.78
CA SER A 62 -8.12 -14.73 9.19
C SER A 62 -7.42 -15.83 8.39
N ASP A 63 -6.23 -15.53 7.85
CA ASP A 63 -5.44 -16.51 7.07
C ASP A 63 -4.04 -16.56 7.66
N GLN A 64 -3.88 -17.43 8.66
CA GLN A 64 -2.63 -17.49 9.44
C GLN A 64 -1.46 -18.09 8.67
N ALA A 65 -1.70 -18.73 7.55
CA ALA A 65 -0.64 -19.25 6.68
C ALA A 65 -0.11 -18.20 5.73
N LEU A 66 -0.82 -17.10 5.56
CA LEU A 66 -0.45 -16.06 4.60
C LEU A 66 0.80 -15.32 5.03
N LYS A 67 1.73 -15.17 4.08
CA LYS A 67 2.94 -14.37 4.24
C LYS A 67 2.96 -13.29 3.17
N LEU A 68 3.33 -12.08 3.54
CA LEU A 68 3.31 -10.93 2.67
C LEU A 68 4.66 -10.23 2.62
N SER A 69 5.03 -9.74 1.44
CA SER A 69 6.06 -8.73 1.28
C SER A 69 5.37 -7.39 1.04
N ILE A 70 5.76 -6.39 1.81
CA ILE A 70 5.21 -5.04 1.70
C ILE A 70 6.16 -4.23 0.82
N GLU A 71 5.68 -3.78 -0.35
CA GLU A 71 6.48 -3.04 -1.32
C GLU A 71 6.09 -1.57 -1.29
N GLY A 72 7.10 -0.69 -1.13
CA GLY A 72 6.89 0.75 -1.22
C GLY A 72 7.22 1.24 -2.63
N HIS A 73 6.35 2.09 -3.18
CA HIS A 73 6.52 2.67 -4.51
C HIS A 73 6.27 4.17 -4.48
N THR A 74 7.00 4.91 -5.31
CA THR A 74 6.84 6.35 -5.44
C THR A 74 6.58 6.70 -6.90
N ASP A 75 6.21 7.97 -7.15
CA ASP A 75 6.25 8.51 -8.51
C ASP A 75 7.70 8.84 -8.90
N GLY A 76 7.90 9.36 -10.11
CA GLY A 76 9.22 9.67 -10.62
C GLY A 76 9.78 11.03 -10.20
N THR A 77 9.10 11.75 -9.33
CA THR A 77 9.53 13.09 -8.90
C THR A 77 10.71 12.99 -7.94
N GLY A 78 11.74 13.78 -8.20
CA GLY A 78 12.93 13.83 -7.35
C GLY A 78 13.98 12.80 -7.73
N SER A 79 14.95 12.58 -6.85
CA SER A 79 16.05 11.67 -7.14
C SER A 79 15.64 10.21 -6.90
N ALA A 80 16.18 9.31 -7.71
CA ALA A 80 15.91 7.86 -7.58
C ALA A 80 16.36 7.33 -6.22
N ALA A 81 17.52 7.78 -5.73
CA ALA A 81 18.04 7.33 -4.44
C ALA A 81 17.12 7.76 -3.29
N ARG A 82 16.65 9.00 -3.30
CA ARG A 82 15.75 9.53 -2.28
C ARG A 82 14.40 8.78 -2.32
N ASN A 83 13.88 8.53 -3.50
CA ASN A 83 12.61 7.82 -3.68
C ASN A 83 12.69 6.40 -3.15
N ARG A 84 13.80 5.70 -3.41
CA ARG A 84 13.99 4.34 -2.90
C ARG A 84 14.09 4.32 -1.38
N GLU A 85 14.82 5.26 -0.81
CA GLU A 85 14.97 5.40 0.64
C GLU A 85 13.61 5.66 1.30
N LEU A 86 12.83 6.59 0.76
CA LEU A 86 11.51 6.92 1.27
C LEU A 86 10.54 5.74 1.14
N ALA A 87 10.56 5.06 0.00
CA ALA A 87 9.73 3.87 -0.23
C ALA A 87 10.05 2.76 0.76
N THR A 88 11.34 2.52 1.02
CA THR A 88 11.78 1.53 2.00
C THR A 88 11.28 1.89 3.40
N ALA A 89 11.41 3.15 3.78
CA ALA A 89 10.96 3.62 5.10
C ALA A 89 9.45 3.48 5.24
N ARG A 90 8.69 3.79 4.18
CA ARG A 90 7.23 3.67 4.19
C ARG A 90 6.77 2.21 4.30
N ALA A 91 7.41 1.31 3.56
CA ALA A 91 7.11 -0.12 3.67
C ALA A 91 7.38 -0.63 5.09
N ARG A 92 8.48 -0.20 5.70
CA ARG A 92 8.79 -0.54 7.09
C ARG A 92 7.79 0.02 8.08
N SER A 93 7.25 1.20 7.82
CA SER A 93 6.22 1.79 8.69
C SER A 93 4.95 0.96 8.71
N VAL A 94 4.54 0.44 7.55
CA VAL A 94 3.38 -0.45 7.46
C VAL A 94 3.66 -1.75 8.20
N LEU A 95 4.83 -2.34 7.99
CA LEU A 95 5.23 -3.56 8.68
C LEU A 95 5.23 -3.35 10.20
N GLY A 96 5.82 -2.25 10.67
CA GLY A 96 5.88 -1.94 12.09
C GLY A 96 4.50 -1.76 12.71
N ALA A 97 3.57 -1.15 11.99
CA ALA A 97 2.20 -0.99 12.46
C ALA A 97 1.50 -2.34 12.63
N LEU A 98 1.72 -3.26 11.69
CA LEU A 98 1.13 -4.61 11.76
C LEU A 98 1.74 -5.42 12.89
N VAL A 99 3.06 -5.35 13.09
CA VAL A 99 3.72 -6.01 14.22
C VAL A 99 3.20 -5.45 15.53
N GLY A 100 2.95 -4.13 15.60
CA GLY A 100 2.36 -3.50 16.77
C GLY A 100 0.95 -3.99 17.09
N LEU A 101 0.23 -4.51 16.10
CA LEU A 101 -1.10 -5.10 16.29
C LEU A 101 -1.04 -6.60 16.61
N GLY A 102 0.14 -7.18 16.68
CA GLY A 102 0.32 -8.57 17.08
C GLY A 102 0.67 -9.54 15.96
N ILE A 103 0.92 -9.07 14.75
CA ILE A 103 1.34 -9.94 13.65
C ILE A 103 2.81 -10.33 13.85
N ASP A 104 3.11 -11.61 13.68
CA ASP A 104 4.46 -12.13 13.79
C ASP A 104 5.33 -11.56 12.66
N PRO A 105 6.45 -10.89 12.97
CA PRO A 105 7.32 -10.33 11.94
C PRO A 105 7.86 -11.36 10.95
N SER A 106 7.93 -12.64 11.31
CA SER A 106 8.37 -13.69 10.38
C SER A 106 7.41 -13.90 9.21
N ARG A 107 6.18 -13.41 9.31
CA ARG A 107 5.18 -13.48 8.25
C ARG A 107 5.26 -12.30 7.29
N LEU A 108 6.07 -11.30 7.60
CA LEU A 108 6.11 -10.04 6.87
C LEU A 108 7.53 -9.73 6.40
N GLY A 109 7.63 -9.18 5.18
CA GLY A 109 8.85 -8.58 4.68
C GLY A 109 8.55 -7.19 4.17
N SER A 110 9.57 -6.37 3.99
CA SER A 110 9.41 -5.04 3.42
C SER A 110 10.54 -4.73 2.46
N ILE A 111 10.21 -4.03 1.38
CA ILE A 111 11.19 -3.60 0.38
C ILE A 111 10.71 -2.32 -0.27
N GLY A 112 11.63 -1.40 -0.58
CA GLY A 112 11.31 -0.17 -1.29
C GLY A 112 11.86 -0.21 -2.69
N PHE A 113 11.00 -0.05 -3.69
CA PHE A 113 11.39 0.06 -5.09
C PHE A 113 11.54 1.50 -5.54
N GLY A 114 10.97 2.46 -4.79
CA GLY A 114 10.95 3.84 -5.23
C GLY A 114 10.17 3.98 -6.52
N ALA A 115 10.76 4.63 -7.53
CA ALA A 115 10.12 4.87 -8.83
C ALA A 115 10.41 3.80 -9.87
N ASP A 116 11.02 2.68 -9.49
CA ASP A 116 11.51 1.68 -10.45
C ASP A 116 10.39 0.88 -11.14
N LYS A 117 9.20 0.81 -10.53
CA LYS A 117 8.09 -0.01 -11.04
C LYS A 117 6.81 0.82 -11.18
N PRO A 118 6.77 1.76 -12.13
CA PRO A 118 5.58 2.57 -12.32
C PRO A 118 4.44 1.74 -12.92
N ILE A 119 3.21 2.08 -12.52
CA ILE A 119 1.99 1.53 -13.11
C ILE A 119 1.17 2.61 -13.81
N GLY A 120 1.54 3.87 -13.61
CA GLY A 120 0.90 5.01 -14.25
C GLY A 120 1.93 5.91 -14.91
N ASP A 121 1.46 6.86 -15.70
CA ASP A 121 2.31 7.81 -16.42
C ASP A 121 2.79 8.90 -15.46
N ASN A 122 4.11 8.98 -15.24
CA ASN A 122 4.70 10.01 -14.38
C ASN A 122 4.58 11.42 -14.96
N ALA A 123 4.19 11.56 -16.23
CA ALA A 123 3.98 12.86 -16.84
C ALA A 123 2.63 13.49 -16.46
N THR A 124 1.71 12.73 -15.90
CA THR A 124 0.40 13.22 -15.48
C THR A 124 0.23 13.12 -13.97
N ASP A 125 -0.62 14.00 -13.41
CA ASP A 125 -0.94 13.95 -11.98
C ASP A 125 -1.62 12.64 -11.60
N ASP A 126 -2.56 12.17 -12.43
CA ASP A 126 -3.25 10.91 -12.19
C ASP A 126 -2.31 9.72 -12.20
N GLY A 127 -1.38 9.68 -13.16
CA GLY A 127 -0.39 8.62 -13.25
C GLY A 127 0.55 8.62 -12.06
N ARG A 128 1.02 9.80 -11.64
CA ARG A 128 1.88 9.92 -10.46
C ARG A 128 1.15 9.44 -9.20
N ALA A 129 -0.13 9.80 -9.07
CA ALA A 129 -0.93 9.36 -7.92
C ALA A 129 -1.04 7.83 -7.86
N LYS A 130 -1.19 7.18 -9.02
CA LYS A 130 -1.23 5.71 -9.09
C LYS A 130 0.10 5.08 -8.70
N ASN A 131 1.21 5.75 -8.99
CA ASN A 131 2.53 5.25 -8.68
C ASN A 131 2.89 5.37 -7.19
N ARG A 132 2.30 6.32 -6.48
CA ARG A 132 2.51 6.50 -5.02
C ARG A 132 1.63 5.50 -4.27
N ARG A 133 2.14 4.28 -4.10
CA ARG A 133 1.36 3.19 -3.51
C ARG A 133 2.22 2.29 -2.65
N VAL A 134 1.54 1.48 -1.86
CA VAL A 134 2.13 0.33 -1.17
C VAL A 134 1.47 -0.91 -1.76
N GLU A 135 2.25 -1.92 -2.10
CA GLU A 135 1.70 -3.18 -2.59
C GLU A 135 1.97 -4.30 -1.59
N LEU A 136 0.98 -5.14 -1.41
CA LEU A 136 1.14 -6.38 -0.67
C LEU A 136 1.32 -7.51 -1.68
N VAL A 137 2.39 -8.30 -1.51
CA VAL A 137 2.68 -9.40 -2.41
C VAL A 137 2.70 -10.69 -1.61
N LYS A 138 1.90 -11.66 -2.05
CA LYS A 138 1.86 -12.98 -1.42
C LYS A 138 3.16 -13.71 -1.73
N THR A 139 3.83 -14.21 -0.68
CA THR A 139 5.15 -14.85 -0.83
C THR A 139 5.13 -16.36 -0.62
N ASN A 140 3.97 -16.93 -0.34
CA ASN A 140 3.87 -18.37 -0.10
C ASN A 140 2.82 -19.08 -0.95
#